data_4ae20b15e3005decadffc669ded65b5d
#
_entry.id   4ae20b15e3005decadffc669ded65b5d
#
_cell.length_a   1.000
_cell.length_b   1.000
_cell.length_c   1.000
_cell.angle_alpha   90.00
_cell.angle_beta   90.00
_cell.angle_gamma   90.00
#
_symmetry.space_group_name_H-M   'P 1'
#
loop_
_entity.id
_entity.type
_entity.pdbx_description
1 polymer ?
#
loop_
_entity_poly.entity_id
_entity_poly.type
_entity_poly.pdbx_seq_one_letter_code
_entity_poly.pdbx_strand_id
1 'polypeptide(L)'
;VEAYEALMRVKMPLLNSPLTVMKLAREMDKLYEVERLTAFKATSTFVMMQNRGRLHRNTKLFLNSIASSSLTDEDVAEFKAQFAELLNNLVIEITEEEEIDREALERKRRALGDQGALALDDWGSGYSNSNSLLELSPDYIKVDITIICDIDTDADKQQLVKDIVE
;
A
#
# COMPACT_ATOMS: atom_id res chain seq x y z
N VAL A 1 -12.78 -9.94 -10.99
CA VAL A 1 -12.11 -8.99 -10.09
C VAL A 1 -10.61 -9.15 -10.29
N GLU A 2 -9.91 -8.06 -10.57
CA GLU A 2 -8.47 -8.07 -10.87
C GLU A 2 -7.60 -7.92 -9.62
N ALA A 3 -8.10 -7.22 -8.60
CA ALA A 3 -7.38 -6.93 -7.38
C ALA A 3 -8.27 -6.81 -6.15
N TYR A 4 -7.68 -6.97 -4.98
CA TYR A 4 -8.26 -6.66 -3.67
C TYR A 4 -7.28 -5.82 -2.86
N GLU A 5 -7.81 -4.88 -2.11
CA GLU A 5 -7.06 -4.12 -1.12
C GLU A 5 -7.28 -4.71 0.28
N ALA A 6 -6.20 -4.85 1.03
CA ALA A 6 -6.26 -5.31 2.42
C ALA A 6 -6.42 -4.14 3.38
N LEU A 7 -7.58 -4.02 3.97
CA LEU A 7 -7.90 -2.94 4.91
C LEU A 7 -7.85 -3.42 6.35
N MET A 8 -7.08 -2.72 7.20
CA MET A 8 -7.01 -2.98 8.63
C MET A 8 -8.39 -2.80 9.28
N ARG A 9 -8.78 -3.76 10.11
CA ARG A 9 -9.98 -3.69 10.95
C ARG A 9 -9.66 -4.15 12.35
N VAL A 10 -9.75 -3.25 13.30
CA VAL A 10 -9.48 -3.53 14.73
C VAL A 10 -10.77 -3.84 15.44
N LYS A 11 -10.80 -4.97 16.17
CA LYS A 11 -11.98 -5.42 16.91
C LYS A 11 -11.85 -5.08 18.41
N MET A 12 -11.54 -3.83 18.72
CA MET A 12 -11.46 -3.33 20.10
C MET A 12 -12.35 -2.09 20.25
N PRO A 13 -13.23 -2.02 21.27
CA PRO A 13 -14.20 -0.92 21.41
C PRO A 13 -13.59 0.49 21.44
N LEU A 14 -12.37 0.64 21.97
CA LEU A 14 -11.67 1.91 22.10
C LEU A 14 -10.68 2.20 20.95
N LEU A 15 -10.37 1.22 20.10
CA LEU A 15 -9.40 1.29 19.02
C LEU A 15 -10.06 0.84 17.71
N ASN A 16 -11.21 1.36 17.37
CA ASN A 16 -12.00 0.91 16.22
C ASN A 16 -11.58 1.56 14.89
N SER A 17 -10.68 2.55 14.94
CA SER A 17 -10.18 3.24 13.75
C SER A 17 -8.71 2.88 13.46
N PRO A 18 -8.35 2.55 12.21
CA PRO A 18 -6.95 2.38 11.80
C PRO A 18 -6.09 3.60 12.15
N LEU A 19 -6.60 4.81 11.95
CA LEU A 19 -5.89 6.06 12.28
C LEU A 19 -5.53 6.15 13.76
N THR A 20 -6.43 5.73 14.66
CA THR A 20 -6.16 5.70 16.11
C THR A 20 -5.04 4.72 16.43
N VAL A 21 -5.05 3.54 15.79
CA VAL A 21 -3.99 2.54 15.97
C VAL A 21 -2.65 3.07 15.48
N MET A 22 -2.62 3.70 14.30
CA MET A 22 -1.40 4.27 13.72
C MET A 22 -0.83 5.39 14.60
N LYS A 23 -1.70 6.28 15.12
CA LYS A 23 -1.28 7.32 16.07
C LYS A 23 -0.64 6.75 17.32
N LEU A 24 -1.29 5.78 17.97
CA LEU A 24 -0.75 5.13 19.16
C LEU A 24 0.53 4.37 18.87
N ALA A 25 0.61 3.65 17.76
CA ALA A 25 1.81 2.93 17.36
C ALA A 25 3.00 3.90 17.16
N ARG A 26 2.76 5.07 16.58
CA ARG A 26 3.79 6.11 16.44
C ARG A 26 4.24 6.66 17.79
N GLU A 27 3.31 6.98 18.70
CA GLU A 27 3.61 7.47 20.05
C GLU A 27 4.36 6.45 20.91
N MET A 28 4.15 5.14 20.65
CA MET A 28 4.75 4.05 21.40
C MET A 28 5.98 3.43 20.72
N ASP A 29 6.44 3.99 19.60
CA ASP A 29 7.52 3.42 18.78
C ASP A 29 7.25 1.98 18.33
N LYS A 30 6.01 1.70 17.86
CA LYS A 30 5.49 0.39 17.48
C LYS A 30 5.03 0.32 16.01
N LEU A 31 5.47 1.27 15.17
CA LEU A 31 5.10 1.27 13.75
C LEU A 31 5.60 0.01 13.04
N TYR A 32 6.80 -0.45 13.38
CA TYR A 32 7.37 -1.68 12.83
C TYR A 32 6.49 -2.91 13.09
N GLU A 33 6.01 -3.08 14.33
CA GLU A 33 5.16 -4.21 14.70
C GLU A 33 3.83 -4.17 13.97
N VAL A 34 3.28 -2.96 13.72
CA VAL A 34 2.07 -2.80 12.92
C VAL A 34 2.35 -3.16 11.47
N GLU A 35 3.43 -2.65 10.87
CA GLU A 35 3.85 -2.97 9.50
C GLU A 35 3.99 -4.48 9.30
N ARG A 36 4.77 -5.14 10.16
CA ARG A 36 4.98 -6.59 10.11
C ARG A 36 3.68 -7.37 10.26
N LEU A 37 2.89 -7.04 11.28
CA LEU A 37 1.63 -7.74 11.55
C LEU A 37 0.66 -7.62 10.39
N THR A 38 0.48 -6.43 9.83
CA THR A 38 -0.45 -6.18 8.74
C THR A 38 -0.02 -6.89 7.47
N ALA A 39 1.26 -6.82 7.09
CA ALA A 39 1.81 -7.49 5.93
C ALA A 39 1.58 -9.02 6.00
N PHE A 40 2.03 -9.66 7.07
CA PHE A 40 1.90 -11.11 7.21
C PHE A 40 0.45 -11.57 7.33
N LYS A 41 -0.38 -10.86 8.12
CA LYS A 41 -1.77 -11.23 8.34
C LYS A 41 -2.63 -11.10 7.09
N ALA A 42 -2.50 -10.00 6.36
CA ALA A 42 -3.23 -9.76 5.14
C ALA A 42 -2.86 -10.80 4.07
N THR A 43 -1.57 -11.01 3.86
CA THR A 43 -1.05 -11.96 2.86
C THR A 43 -1.46 -13.40 3.19
N SER A 44 -1.31 -13.84 4.45
CA SER A 44 -1.79 -15.17 4.88
C SER A 44 -3.29 -15.36 4.64
N THR A 45 -4.09 -14.33 4.93
CA THR A 45 -5.54 -14.39 4.72
C THR A 45 -5.87 -14.49 3.23
N PHE A 46 -5.18 -13.73 2.39
CA PHE A 46 -5.38 -13.74 0.95
C PHE A 46 -5.01 -15.10 0.33
N VAL A 47 -3.85 -15.65 0.67
CA VAL A 47 -3.42 -17.00 0.22
C VAL A 47 -4.42 -18.07 0.68
N MET A 48 -4.91 -17.99 1.92
CA MET A 48 -5.95 -18.89 2.39
C MET A 48 -7.23 -18.80 1.55
N MET A 49 -7.63 -17.61 1.10
CA MET A 49 -8.82 -17.42 0.25
C MET A 49 -8.57 -17.99 -1.16
N GLN A 50 -7.38 -17.82 -1.74
CA GLN A 50 -6.99 -18.43 -3.01
C GLN A 50 -7.02 -19.97 -2.91
N ASN A 51 -6.45 -20.54 -1.85
CA ASN A 51 -6.41 -22.00 -1.63
C ASN A 51 -7.81 -22.61 -1.43
N ARG A 52 -8.77 -21.80 -0.95
CA ARG A 52 -10.19 -22.20 -0.85
C ARG A 52 -10.98 -21.99 -2.14
N GLY A 53 -10.32 -21.58 -3.22
CA GLY A 53 -10.98 -21.30 -4.51
C GLY A 53 -11.89 -20.06 -4.52
N ARG A 54 -11.75 -19.19 -3.52
CA ARG A 54 -12.55 -17.95 -3.42
C ARG A 54 -11.97 -16.80 -4.24
N LEU A 55 -10.67 -16.86 -4.53
CA LEU A 55 -9.95 -15.87 -5.33
C LEU A 55 -9.16 -16.56 -6.44
N HIS A 56 -9.04 -15.88 -7.58
CA HIS A 56 -8.20 -16.35 -8.68
C HIS A 56 -6.72 -16.23 -8.32
N ARG A 57 -5.86 -17.12 -8.81
CA ARG A 57 -4.43 -17.08 -8.53
C ARG A 57 -3.73 -15.83 -9.08
N ASN A 58 -4.24 -15.26 -10.17
CA ASN A 58 -3.68 -14.04 -10.80
C ASN A 58 -4.26 -12.75 -10.22
N THR A 59 -5.11 -12.84 -9.19
CA THR A 59 -5.65 -11.66 -8.52
C THR A 59 -4.56 -10.95 -7.74
N LYS A 60 -4.46 -9.63 -7.86
CA LYS A 60 -3.49 -8.82 -7.13
C LYS A 60 -3.96 -8.54 -5.71
N LEU A 61 -3.01 -8.43 -4.80
CA LEU A 61 -3.21 -7.98 -3.42
C LEU A 61 -2.51 -6.65 -3.21
N PHE A 62 -3.27 -5.63 -2.91
CA PHE A 62 -2.78 -4.33 -2.48
C PHE A 62 -2.68 -4.28 -0.97
N LEU A 63 -1.49 -3.93 -0.46
CA LEU A 63 -1.18 -3.83 0.97
C LEU A 63 -0.76 -2.42 1.32
N ASN A 64 -1.51 -1.80 2.21
CA ASN A 64 -1.10 -0.54 2.84
C ASN A 64 0.19 -0.74 3.64
N SER A 65 1.16 0.13 3.46
CA SER A 65 2.48 0.08 4.06
C SER A 65 2.89 1.45 4.57
N ILE A 66 3.57 1.49 5.71
CA ILE A 66 4.00 2.72 6.39
C ILE A 66 5.24 3.25 5.69
N ALA A 67 5.20 4.48 5.13
CA ALA A 67 6.30 5.06 4.34
C ALA A 67 7.63 5.12 5.10
N SER A 68 7.58 5.38 6.41
CA SER A 68 8.74 5.49 7.30
C SER A 68 9.19 4.18 7.94
N SER A 69 8.56 3.04 7.63
CA SER A 69 8.88 1.72 8.20
C SER A 69 9.13 0.69 7.11
N SER A 70 9.99 -0.28 7.36
CA SER A 70 10.25 -1.41 6.47
C SER A 70 10.53 -2.68 7.26
N LEU A 71 10.25 -3.84 6.69
CA LEU A 71 10.60 -5.13 7.30
C LEU A 71 12.12 -5.28 7.41
N THR A 72 12.58 -6.00 8.44
CA THR A 72 14.00 -6.42 8.54
C THR A 72 14.35 -7.42 7.44
N ASP A 73 15.63 -7.62 7.19
CA ASP A 73 16.07 -8.60 6.18
C ASP A 73 15.64 -10.02 6.55
N GLU A 74 15.60 -10.36 7.86
CA GLU A 74 15.08 -11.64 8.33
C GLU A 74 13.59 -11.78 8.05
N ASP A 75 12.78 -10.75 8.35
CA ASP A 75 11.33 -10.78 8.09
C ASP A 75 11.01 -10.77 6.60
N VAL A 76 11.82 -10.10 5.77
CA VAL A 76 11.71 -10.18 4.31
C VAL A 76 11.99 -11.60 3.81
N ALA A 77 13.03 -12.25 4.34
CA ALA A 77 13.36 -13.64 3.97
C ALA A 77 12.24 -14.60 4.39
N GLU A 78 11.70 -14.44 5.61
CA GLU A 78 10.54 -15.21 6.09
C GLU A 78 9.32 -15.00 5.20
N PHE A 79 9.00 -13.73 4.89
CA PHE A 79 7.87 -13.36 4.04
C PHE A 79 7.97 -13.98 2.64
N LYS A 80 9.15 -13.86 2.01
CA LYS A 80 9.41 -14.46 0.69
C LYS A 80 9.31 -15.98 0.71
N ALA A 81 9.84 -16.63 1.73
CA ALA A 81 9.77 -18.08 1.86
C ALA A 81 8.32 -18.57 2.04
N GLN A 82 7.53 -17.82 2.80
CA GLN A 82 6.13 -18.19 3.08
C GLN A 82 5.17 -17.87 1.94
N PHE A 83 5.42 -16.81 1.16
CA PHE A 83 4.48 -16.27 0.17
C PHE A 83 5.07 -16.17 -1.25
N ALA A 84 6.04 -17.02 -1.60
CA ALA A 84 6.75 -16.99 -2.88
C ALA A 84 5.83 -16.91 -4.10
N GLU A 85 4.73 -17.68 -4.11
CA GLU A 85 3.78 -17.73 -5.23
C GLU A 85 2.96 -16.44 -5.41
N LEU A 86 2.90 -15.57 -4.39
CA LEU A 86 2.11 -14.35 -4.44
C LEU A 86 2.93 -13.11 -4.80
N LEU A 87 4.26 -13.17 -4.73
CA LEU A 87 5.12 -11.98 -4.88
C LEU A 87 4.84 -11.21 -6.19
N ASN A 88 4.59 -11.90 -7.30
CA ASN A 88 4.23 -11.27 -8.58
C ASN A 88 2.88 -10.55 -8.59
N ASN A 89 2.04 -10.83 -7.61
CA ASN A 89 0.71 -10.24 -7.49
C ASN A 89 0.60 -9.28 -6.29
N LEU A 90 1.72 -9.03 -5.61
CA LEU A 90 1.77 -8.11 -4.47
C LEU A 90 2.03 -6.69 -4.92
N VAL A 91 1.22 -5.76 -4.45
CA VAL A 91 1.39 -4.31 -4.64
C VAL A 91 1.44 -3.66 -3.26
N ILE A 92 2.51 -2.94 -2.97
CA ILE A 92 2.66 -2.18 -1.74
C ILE A 92 2.17 -0.76 -1.98
N GLU A 93 1.20 -0.31 -1.18
CA GLU A 93 0.63 1.04 -1.26
C GLU A 93 1.29 1.96 -0.24
N ILE A 94 1.68 3.15 -0.68
CA ILE A 94 2.20 4.23 0.15
C ILE A 94 1.33 5.45 -0.08
N THR A 95 0.80 6.04 0.98
CA THR A 95 -0.05 7.23 0.93
C THR A 95 0.77 8.48 0.65
N GLU A 96 0.25 9.40 -0.17
CA GLU A 96 0.89 10.67 -0.51
C GLU A 96 1.15 11.55 0.72
N GLU A 97 0.31 11.48 1.75
CA GLU A 97 0.40 12.29 2.97
C GLU A 97 1.58 11.91 3.89
N GLU A 98 2.17 10.74 3.70
CA GLU A 98 3.27 10.29 4.54
C GLU A 98 4.62 10.83 4.03
N GLU A 99 5.45 11.32 4.94
CA GLU A 99 6.84 11.66 4.63
C GLU A 99 7.60 10.38 4.25
N ILE A 100 8.12 10.37 3.01
CA ILE A 100 8.83 9.20 2.48
C ILE A 100 10.23 9.14 3.08
N ASP A 101 10.49 8.10 3.86
CA ASP A 101 11.84 7.71 4.24
C ASP A 101 12.49 6.96 3.07
N ARG A 102 13.49 7.55 2.44
CA ARG A 102 14.18 6.98 1.28
C ARG A 102 14.83 5.64 1.59
N GLU A 103 15.40 5.46 2.79
CA GLU A 103 16.03 4.20 3.16
C GLU A 103 14.97 3.09 3.32
N ALA A 104 13.84 3.40 3.96
CA ALA A 104 12.72 2.47 4.08
C ALA A 104 12.13 2.13 2.69
N LEU A 105 11.99 3.10 1.80
CA LEU A 105 11.52 2.88 0.43
C LEU A 105 12.47 1.96 -0.36
N GLU A 106 13.79 2.21 -0.29
CA GLU A 106 14.79 1.36 -0.95
C GLU A 106 14.79 -0.07 -0.40
N ARG A 107 14.55 -0.24 0.90
CA ARG A 107 14.38 -1.58 1.50
C ARG A 107 13.13 -2.27 0.98
N LYS A 108 12.00 -1.56 0.86
CA LYS A 108 10.75 -2.10 0.29
C LYS A 108 10.96 -2.53 -1.16
N ARG A 109 11.61 -1.71 -2.00
CA ARG A 109 11.95 -2.05 -3.39
C ARG A 109 12.81 -3.31 -3.47
N ARG A 110 13.88 -3.40 -2.66
CA ARG A 110 14.72 -4.60 -2.61
C ARG A 110 13.95 -5.82 -2.12
N ALA A 111 13.04 -5.63 -1.17
CA ALA A 111 12.19 -6.72 -0.67
C ALA A 111 11.22 -7.23 -1.74
N LEU A 112 10.62 -6.34 -2.53
CA LEU A 112 9.74 -6.71 -3.66
C LEU A 112 10.55 -7.35 -4.82
N GLY A 113 11.78 -6.86 -5.07
CA GLY A 113 12.57 -7.26 -6.24
C GLY A 113 11.85 -6.89 -7.53
N ASP A 114 12.14 -7.65 -8.60
CA ASP A 114 11.51 -7.44 -9.92
C ASP A 114 10.08 -8.01 -10.01
N GLN A 115 9.57 -8.57 -8.93
CA GLN A 115 8.31 -9.32 -8.93
C GLN A 115 7.12 -8.54 -8.39
N GLY A 116 7.35 -7.68 -7.39
CA GLY A 116 6.29 -6.89 -6.77
C GLY A 116 6.22 -5.48 -7.34
N ALA A 117 5.14 -4.77 -7.04
CA ALA A 117 4.87 -3.43 -7.53
C ALA A 117 4.65 -2.44 -6.37
N LEU A 118 4.84 -1.15 -6.65
CA LEU A 118 4.50 -0.05 -5.75
C LEU A 118 3.30 0.73 -6.27
N ALA A 119 2.46 1.18 -5.36
CA ALA A 119 1.36 2.09 -5.64
C ALA A 119 1.46 3.35 -4.79
N LEU A 120 1.17 4.48 -5.39
CA LEU A 120 0.91 5.73 -4.67
C LEU A 120 -0.60 5.84 -4.44
N ASP A 121 -1.00 5.93 -3.17
CA ASP A 121 -2.41 6.04 -2.78
C ASP A 121 -2.79 7.49 -2.43
N ASP A 122 -4.08 7.80 -2.56
CA ASP A 122 -4.71 9.10 -2.28
C ASP A 122 -4.08 10.28 -3.05
N TRP A 123 -3.55 10.01 -4.28
CA TRP A 123 -2.92 11.06 -5.07
C TRP A 123 -3.90 12.17 -5.44
N GLY A 124 -3.52 13.41 -5.10
CA GLY A 124 -4.33 14.61 -5.34
C GLY A 124 -5.18 15.07 -4.16
N SER A 125 -5.03 14.46 -2.99
CA SER A 125 -5.79 14.82 -1.76
C SER A 125 -5.48 16.23 -1.21
N GLY A 126 -4.57 16.98 -1.86
CA GLY A 126 -4.28 18.39 -1.52
C GLY A 126 -2.84 18.63 -1.06
N TYR A 127 -2.05 17.61 -0.88
CA TYR A 127 -0.61 17.67 -0.57
C TYR A 127 0.26 17.32 -1.78
N SER A 128 -0.31 17.30 -3.00
CA SER A 128 0.32 16.88 -4.24
C SER A 128 1.68 17.55 -4.45
N ASN A 129 2.71 16.92 -3.92
CA ASN A 129 4.08 17.22 -4.29
C ASN A 129 4.43 16.33 -5.49
N SER A 130 4.66 16.95 -6.66
CA SER A 130 5.25 16.26 -7.81
C SER A 130 6.51 15.46 -7.44
N ASN A 131 7.11 15.76 -6.29
CA ASN A 131 8.24 15.06 -5.72
C ASN A 131 7.89 13.62 -5.28
N SER A 132 6.69 13.37 -4.75
CA SER A 132 6.28 12.01 -4.32
C SER A 132 6.25 11.03 -5.48
N LEU A 133 5.75 11.46 -6.64
CA LEU A 133 5.77 10.67 -7.87
C LEU A 133 7.20 10.36 -8.34
N LEU A 134 8.08 11.37 -8.31
CA LEU A 134 9.48 11.19 -8.72
C LEU A 134 10.25 10.30 -7.74
N GLU A 135 10.03 10.44 -6.45
CA GLU A 135 10.71 9.66 -5.42
C GLU A 135 10.20 8.21 -5.36
N LEU A 136 8.89 8.04 -5.42
CA LEU A 136 8.27 6.71 -5.38
C LEU A 136 8.38 5.98 -6.72
N SER A 137 8.38 6.67 -7.86
CA SER A 137 8.30 6.05 -9.21
C SER A 137 7.34 4.84 -9.21
N PRO A 138 6.04 5.05 -8.91
CA PRO A 138 5.10 3.98 -8.66
C PRO A 138 4.68 3.27 -9.96
N ASP A 139 4.33 1.98 -9.86
CA ASP A 139 3.73 1.21 -10.95
C ASP A 139 2.22 1.48 -11.08
N TYR A 140 1.60 1.94 -9.99
CA TYR A 140 0.18 2.30 -9.91
C TYR A 140 -0.01 3.63 -9.20
N ILE A 141 -0.98 4.40 -9.67
CA ILE A 141 -1.45 5.62 -9.01
C ILE A 141 -2.94 5.44 -8.72
N LYS A 142 -3.33 5.56 -7.46
CA LYS A 142 -4.73 5.62 -7.04
C LYS A 142 -5.11 7.08 -6.86
N VAL A 143 -5.95 7.57 -7.77
CA VAL A 143 -6.38 8.97 -7.76
C VAL A 143 -7.43 9.16 -6.67
N ASP A 144 -7.22 10.16 -5.81
CA ASP A 144 -8.12 10.47 -4.72
C ASP A 144 -9.52 10.88 -5.20
N ILE A 145 -10.53 10.58 -4.37
CA ILE A 145 -11.93 10.88 -4.69
C ILE A 145 -12.18 12.37 -4.93
N THR A 146 -11.41 13.26 -4.32
CA THR A 146 -11.54 14.72 -4.50
C THR A 146 -11.24 15.16 -5.92
N ILE A 147 -10.36 14.44 -6.64
CA ILE A 147 -10.08 14.67 -8.05
C ILE A 147 -11.19 14.05 -8.93
N ILE A 148 -11.62 12.83 -8.59
CA ILE A 148 -12.60 12.09 -9.40
C ILE A 148 -14.02 12.65 -9.26
N CYS A 149 -14.38 13.19 -8.09
CA CYS A 149 -15.69 13.80 -7.86
C CYS A 149 -15.92 14.96 -8.83
N ASP A 150 -17.05 14.92 -9.57
CA ASP A 150 -17.46 15.94 -10.57
C ASP A 150 -16.47 16.11 -11.75
N ILE A 151 -15.61 15.15 -12.01
CA ILE A 151 -14.60 15.20 -13.11
C ILE A 151 -15.25 15.34 -14.49
N ASP A 152 -16.46 14.85 -14.67
CA ASP A 152 -17.22 14.94 -15.92
C ASP A 152 -17.57 16.40 -16.32
N THR A 153 -17.58 17.31 -15.35
CA THR A 153 -17.90 18.73 -15.55
C THR A 153 -16.72 19.66 -15.32
N ASP A 154 -15.60 19.16 -14.81
CA ASP A 154 -14.39 19.93 -14.44
C ASP A 154 -13.23 19.67 -15.43
N ALA A 155 -12.99 20.64 -16.32
CA ALA A 155 -11.95 20.53 -17.35
C ALA A 155 -10.52 20.47 -16.77
N ASP A 156 -10.26 21.12 -15.63
CA ASP A 156 -8.95 21.15 -15.00
C ASP A 156 -8.63 19.77 -14.40
N LYS A 157 -9.62 19.12 -13.75
CA LYS A 157 -9.49 17.75 -13.24
C LYS A 157 -9.29 16.74 -14.38
N GLN A 158 -10.04 16.91 -15.49
CA GLN A 158 -9.86 16.07 -16.67
C GLN A 158 -8.45 16.19 -17.25
N GLN A 159 -7.90 17.41 -17.32
CA GLN A 159 -6.54 17.63 -17.82
C GLN A 159 -5.52 17.02 -16.87
N LEU A 160 -5.68 17.22 -15.55
CA LEU A 160 -4.80 16.67 -14.53
C LEU A 160 -4.70 15.14 -14.62
N VAL A 161 -5.83 14.45 -14.78
CA VAL A 161 -5.83 12.98 -14.92
C VAL A 161 -5.20 12.54 -16.24
N LYS A 162 -5.39 13.29 -17.35
CA LYS A 162 -4.73 13.00 -18.62
C LYS A 162 -3.22 13.09 -18.51
N ASP A 163 -2.72 14.14 -17.86
CA ASP A 163 -1.28 14.39 -17.71
C ASP A 163 -0.56 13.28 -16.89
N ILE A 164 -1.30 12.49 -16.11
CA ILE A 164 -0.74 11.35 -15.36
C ILE A 164 -0.71 10.09 -16.21
N VAL A 165 -1.67 9.92 -17.12
CA VAL A 165 -1.84 8.69 -17.90
C VAL A 165 -0.95 8.70 -19.16
N GLU A 166 -0.54 9.89 -19.64
CA GLU A 166 0.36 10.07 -20.77
C GLU A 166 1.85 9.98 -20.38
#